data_6980939c7a936b51cd00c57f98bcebfb
#
_entry.id   6980939c7a936b51cd00c57f98bcebfb
#
_cell.length_a   1.000
_cell.length_b   1.000
_cell.length_c   1.000
_cell.angle_alpha   90.00
_cell.angle_beta   90.00
_cell.angle_gamma   90.00
#
_symmetry.space_group_name_H-M   'P 1'
#
loop_
_entity.id
_entity.type
_entity.pdbx_description
1 polymer ?
#
loop_
_entity_poly.entity_id
_entity_poly.type
_entity_poly.pdbx_seq_one_letter_code
_entity_poly.pdbx_strand_id
1 'polypeptide(L)'
;EDLGIKDKETIDKILDENSTDIGKAKGELETVQTQLTESKKEVETLKGQVSERDGQLETLKKSTGDIDELKKQIETLQTENKTNAEAHAAEIKQMKIDAAIDAALSNAKAKNNKAVKALLNDLDKLEIDENGNIKGDALKNQLDTLVKGDDTKFLFDSEKKTTKIKGAEPGKGDTDDG
;
A
#
# COMPACT_ATOMS: atom_id res chain seq x y z
N GLU A 1 -28.40 -23.84 -1.44
CA GLU A 1 -29.41 -23.96 -2.50
C GLU A 1 -28.70 -24.45 -3.75
N ASP A 2 -29.22 -25.51 -4.37
CA ASP A 2 -28.69 -26.08 -5.62
C ASP A 2 -29.06 -25.14 -6.77
N LEU A 3 -28.05 -24.49 -7.36
CA LEU A 3 -28.23 -23.58 -8.48
C LEU A 3 -28.51 -24.31 -9.80
N GLY A 4 -28.61 -25.64 -9.80
CA GLY A 4 -28.92 -26.46 -10.98
C GLY A 4 -27.82 -26.47 -12.05
N ILE A 5 -26.65 -25.89 -11.81
CA ILE A 5 -25.52 -25.88 -12.72
C ILE A 5 -24.79 -27.22 -12.59
N LYS A 6 -24.83 -28.04 -13.63
CA LYS A 6 -24.20 -29.38 -13.63
C LYS A 6 -22.90 -29.40 -14.46
N ASP A 7 -22.66 -28.38 -15.27
CA ASP A 7 -21.46 -28.28 -16.06
C ASP A 7 -20.28 -27.82 -15.23
N LYS A 8 -19.30 -28.70 -15.08
CA LYS A 8 -18.11 -28.47 -14.27
C LYS A 8 -17.27 -27.29 -14.79
N GLU A 9 -17.18 -27.12 -16.11
CA GLU A 9 -16.39 -26.03 -16.71
C GLU A 9 -17.01 -24.66 -16.38
N THR A 10 -18.34 -24.59 -16.39
CA THR A 10 -19.07 -23.37 -15.98
C THR A 10 -18.88 -23.06 -14.50
N ILE A 11 -18.92 -24.11 -13.64
CA ILE A 11 -18.67 -23.95 -12.19
C ILE A 11 -17.25 -23.46 -11.94
N ASP A 12 -16.26 -24.08 -12.58
CA ASP A 12 -14.85 -23.69 -12.42
C ASP A 12 -14.62 -22.22 -12.87
N LYS A 13 -15.22 -21.79 -13.98
CA LYS A 13 -15.17 -20.39 -14.44
C LYS A 13 -15.79 -19.41 -13.43
N ILE A 14 -16.95 -19.74 -12.89
CA ILE A 14 -17.63 -18.90 -11.88
C ILE A 14 -16.76 -18.78 -10.61
N LEU A 15 -16.16 -19.88 -10.17
CA LEU A 15 -15.28 -19.89 -8.99
C LEU A 15 -14.01 -19.10 -9.21
N ASP A 16 -13.40 -19.20 -10.40
CA ASP A 16 -12.19 -18.45 -10.75
C ASP A 16 -12.50 -16.93 -10.85
N GLU A 17 -13.62 -16.56 -11.46
CA GLU A 17 -14.02 -15.16 -11.57
C GLU A 17 -14.36 -14.57 -10.20
N ASN A 18 -15.12 -15.29 -9.38
CA ASN A 18 -15.43 -14.88 -8.00
C ASN A 18 -14.17 -14.76 -7.14
N SER A 19 -13.21 -15.70 -7.28
CA SER A 19 -11.93 -15.64 -6.58
C SER A 19 -11.11 -14.42 -7.00
N THR A 20 -11.15 -14.08 -8.29
CA THR A 20 -10.48 -12.89 -8.86
C THR A 20 -11.10 -11.61 -8.32
N ASP A 21 -12.44 -11.54 -8.30
CA ASP A 21 -13.16 -10.37 -7.81
C ASP A 21 -12.98 -10.18 -6.30
N ILE A 22 -12.99 -11.25 -5.53
CA ILE A 22 -12.65 -11.20 -4.10
C ILE A 22 -11.21 -10.73 -3.89
N GLY A 23 -10.27 -11.18 -4.73
CA GLY A 23 -8.89 -10.73 -4.69
C GLY A 23 -8.74 -9.24 -4.96
N LYS A 24 -9.42 -8.72 -5.98
CA LYS A 24 -9.47 -7.28 -6.29
C LYS A 24 -10.09 -6.47 -5.16
N ALA A 25 -11.26 -6.89 -4.67
CA ALA A 25 -11.96 -6.21 -3.60
C ALA A 25 -11.12 -6.14 -2.30
N LYS A 26 -10.39 -7.22 -1.97
CA LYS A 26 -9.46 -7.22 -0.84
C LYS A 26 -8.31 -6.24 -1.04
N GLY A 27 -7.71 -6.20 -2.23
CA GLY A 27 -6.65 -5.25 -2.55
C GLY A 27 -7.12 -3.80 -2.49
N GLU A 28 -8.31 -3.51 -3.00
CA GLU A 28 -8.94 -2.19 -2.90
C GLU A 28 -9.22 -1.82 -1.44
N LEU A 29 -9.74 -2.75 -0.64
CA LEU A 29 -10.00 -2.54 0.78
C LEU A 29 -8.71 -2.22 1.54
N GLU A 30 -7.63 -2.97 1.30
CA GLU A 30 -6.33 -2.73 1.93
C GLU A 30 -5.77 -1.36 1.55
N THR A 31 -5.89 -0.98 0.27
CA THR A 31 -5.49 0.34 -0.23
C THR A 31 -6.27 1.45 0.48
N VAL A 32 -7.59 1.33 0.56
CA VAL A 32 -8.45 2.32 1.23
C VAL A 32 -8.15 2.39 2.74
N GLN A 33 -7.90 1.26 3.40
CA GLN A 33 -7.52 1.23 4.81
C GLN A 33 -6.18 1.94 5.05
N THR A 34 -5.21 1.75 4.16
CA THR A 34 -3.91 2.44 4.22
C THR A 34 -4.11 3.95 4.06
N GLN A 35 -4.82 4.38 3.02
CA GLN A 35 -5.14 5.79 2.78
C GLN A 35 -5.90 6.43 3.97
N LEU A 36 -6.84 5.71 4.55
CA LEU A 36 -7.56 6.19 5.73
C LEU A 36 -6.63 6.38 6.93
N THR A 37 -5.69 5.46 7.13
CA THR A 37 -4.72 5.54 8.22
C THR A 37 -3.79 6.74 8.04
N GLU A 38 -3.35 6.99 6.82
CA GLU A 38 -2.52 8.14 6.46
C GLU A 38 -3.26 9.46 6.64
N SER A 39 -4.49 9.53 6.12
CA SER A 39 -5.32 10.73 6.29
C SER A 39 -5.58 11.04 7.78
N LYS A 40 -5.78 10.02 8.61
CA LYS A 40 -5.90 10.21 10.06
C LYS A 40 -4.63 10.76 10.68
N LYS A 41 -3.44 10.25 10.30
CA LYS A 41 -2.16 10.78 10.78
C LYS A 41 -1.96 12.23 10.34
N GLU A 42 -2.30 12.55 9.08
CA GLU A 42 -2.21 13.92 8.56
C GLU A 42 -3.11 14.87 9.36
N VAL A 43 -4.34 14.46 9.65
CA VAL A 43 -5.29 15.25 10.48
C VAL A 43 -4.74 15.46 11.88
N GLU A 44 -4.16 14.46 12.53
CA GLU A 44 -3.55 14.61 13.87
C GLU A 44 -2.33 15.55 13.83
N THR A 45 -1.51 15.45 12.80
CA THR A 45 -0.37 16.36 12.59
C THR A 45 -0.84 17.80 12.42
N LEU A 46 -1.84 18.02 11.58
CA LEU A 46 -2.42 19.36 11.34
C LEU A 46 -3.04 19.93 12.61
N LYS A 47 -3.75 19.13 13.40
CA LYS A 47 -4.28 19.55 14.72
C LYS A 47 -3.17 19.97 15.69
N GLY A 48 -2.07 19.22 15.71
CA GLY A 48 -0.88 19.56 16.48
C GLY A 48 -0.31 20.92 16.08
N GLN A 49 -0.15 21.16 14.78
CA GLN A 49 0.34 22.43 14.25
C GLN A 49 -0.58 23.62 14.61
N VAL A 50 -1.90 23.43 14.51
CA VAL A 50 -2.88 24.47 14.89
C VAL A 50 -2.74 24.79 16.38
N SER A 51 -2.67 23.77 17.24
CA SER A 51 -2.51 23.96 18.70
C SER A 51 -1.20 24.68 19.05
N GLU A 52 -0.11 24.34 18.37
CA GLU A 52 1.18 25.01 18.55
C GLU A 52 1.11 26.49 18.15
N ARG A 53 0.52 26.78 17.00
CA ARG A 53 0.34 28.17 16.54
C ARG A 53 -0.57 28.99 17.46
N ASP A 54 -1.61 28.37 18.01
CA ASP A 54 -2.48 29.02 18.99
C ASP A 54 -1.71 29.37 20.27
N GLY A 55 -0.84 28.46 20.75
CA GLY A 55 0.06 28.69 21.86
C GLY A 55 1.05 29.84 21.61
N GLN A 56 1.61 29.89 20.38
CA GLN A 56 2.50 30.97 19.95
C GLN A 56 1.79 32.31 19.92
N LEU A 57 0.55 32.36 19.41
CA LEU A 57 -0.28 33.59 19.40
C LEU A 57 -0.60 34.07 20.82
N GLU A 58 -0.91 33.16 21.74
CA GLU A 58 -1.15 33.47 23.13
C GLU A 58 0.10 34.07 23.80
N THR A 59 1.27 33.51 23.52
CA THR A 59 2.55 34.01 24.03
C THR A 59 2.84 35.42 23.49
N LEU A 60 2.62 35.63 22.20
CA LEU A 60 2.81 36.93 21.56
C LEU A 60 1.88 37.99 22.12
N LYS A 61 0.59 37.65 22.36
CA LYS A 61 -0.39 38.56 22.98
C LYS A 61 -0.01 38.98 24.40
N LYS A 62 0.68 38.12 25.15
CA LYS A 62 1.14 38.41 26.53
C LYS A 62 2.41 39.26 26.60
N SER A 63 3.16 39.31 25.49
CA SER A 63 4.38 40.11 25.35
C SER A 63 4.03 41.57 25.04
N THR A 64 3.67 42.34 26.03
CA THR A 64 3.20 43.72 25.87
C THR A 64 4.21 44.79 26.34
N GLY A 65 5.44 44.78 25.90
CA GLY A 65 6.32 45.78 26.49
C GLY A 65 7.52 46.24 25.69
N ASP A 66 8.11 45.41 24.89
CA ASP A 66 9.33 45.76 24.17
C ASP A 66 9.20 45.33 22.70
N ILE A 67 9.23 46.35 21.81
CA ILE A 67 9.08 46.16 20.35
C ILE A 67 10.22 45.31 19.80
N ASP A 68 11.44 45.42 20.36
CA ASP A 68 12.59 44.67 19.89
C ASP A 68 12.53 43.22 20.37
N GLU A 69 12.01 42.96 21.56
CA GLU A 69 11.75 41.60 22.06
C GLU A 69 10.64 40.92 21.23
N LEU A 70 9.56 41.63 20.90
CA LEU A 70 8.50 41.14 20.02
C LEU A 70 9.00 40.79 18.62
N LYS A 71 9.83 41.63 18.02
CA LYS A 71 10.46 41.33 16.73
C LYS A 71 11.28 40.07 16.77
N LYS A 72 12.09 39.89 17.83
CA LYS A 72 12.91 38.72 18.03
C LYS A 72 12.10 37.43 18.20
N GLN A 73 11.01 37.52 18.96
CA GLN A 73 10.06 36.41 19.10
C GLN A 73 9.38 36.06 17.78
N ILE A 74 8.94 37.06 16.99
CA ILE A 74 8.36 36.84 15.68
C ILE A 74 9.35 36.12 14.74
N GLU A 75 10.60 36.54 14.71
CA GLU A 75 11.65 35.95 13.88
C GLU A 75 11.94 34.50 14.27
N THR A 76 12.01 34.24 15.57
CA THR A 76 12.17 32.88 16.12
C THR A 76 10.98 32.00 15.71
N LEU A 77 9.75 32.46 15.94
CA LEU A 77 8.53 31.73 15.62
C LEU A 77 8.38 31.46 14.10
N GLN A 78 8.77 32.43 13.27
CA GLN A 78 8.77 32.22 11.81
C GLN A 78 9.77 31.13 11.39
N THR A 79 10.95 31.12 12.02
CA THR A 79 11.98 30.09 11.74
C THR A 79 11.53 28.71 12.20
N GLU A 80 10.99 28.61 13.41
CA GLU A 80 10.45 27.35 13.96
C GLU A 80 9.30 26.83 13.10
N ASN A 81 8.34 27.70 12.75
CA ASN A 81 7.21 27.32 11.90
C ASN A 81 7.66 26.84 10.52
N LYS A 82 8.68 27.48 9.93
CA LYS A 82 9.24 27.02 8.65
C LYS A 82 9.89 25.66 8.78
N THR A 83 10.72 25.47 9.80
CA THR A 83 11.40 24.17 10.05
C THR A 83 10.41 23.07 10.31
N ASN A 84 9.38 23.31 11.12
CA ASN A 84 8.33 22.35 11.39
C ASN A 84 7.53 22.03 10.12
N ALA A 85 7.18 23.03 9.31
CA ALA A 85 6.47 22.82 8.05
C ALA A 85 7.29 21.97 7.06
N GLU A 86 8.60 22.20 6.97
CA GLU A 86 9.51 21.39 6.13
C GLU A 86 9.62 19.95 6.63
N ALA A 87 9.76 19.76 7.95
CA ALA A 87 9.81 18.43 8.57
C ALA A 87 8.50 17.65 8.32
N HIS A 88 7.36 18.28 8.53
CA HIS A 88 6.06 17.65 8.27
C HIS A 88 5.82 17.34 6.79
N ALA A 89 6.25 18.23 5.89
CA ALA A 89 6.16 17.97 4.46
C ALA A 89 7.01 16.75 4.06
N ALA A 90 8.19 16.61 4.65
CA ALA A 90 9.05 15.45 4.43
C ALA A 90 8.43 14.16 4.99
N GLU A 91 7.82 14.20 6.17
CA GLU A 91 7.12 13.08 6.79
C GLU A 91 5.91 12.63 5.95
N ILE A 92 5.08 13.59 5.51
CA ILE A 92 3.93 13.29 4.63
C ILE A 92 4.41 12.69 3.31
N LYS A 93 5.47 13.23 2.71
CA LYS A 93 6.06 12.68 1.49
C LYS A 93 6.50 11.22 1.70
N GLN A 94 7.19 10.94 2.81
CA GLN A 94 7.65 9.59 3.12
C GLN A 94 6.47 8.62 3.33
N MET A 95 5.45 9.03 4.07
CA MET A 95 4.24 8.21 4.25
C MET A 95 3.58 7.87 2.92
N LYS A 96 3.48 8.84 2.00
CA LYS A 96 2.91 8.61 0.66
C LYS A 96 3.76 7.65 -0.18
N ILE A 97 5.08 7.74 -0.09
CA ILE A 97 6.00 6.79 -0.74
C ILE A 97 5.80 5.38 -0.17
N ASP A 98 5.75 5.26 1.16
CA ASP A 98 5.56 3.97 1.82
C ASP A 98 4.23 3.31 1.42
N ALA A 99 3.15 4.10 1.35
CA ALA A 99 1.85 3.62 0.90
C ALA A 99 1.87 3.18 -0.57
N ALA A 100 2.52 3.94 -1.43
CA ALA A 100 2.64 3.59 -2.85
C ALA A 100 3.46 2.30 -3.04
N ILE A 101 4.49 2.08 -2.21
CA ILE A 101 5.26 0.82 -2.19
C ILE A 101 4.35 -0.33 -1.74
N ASP A 102 3.61 -0.16 -0.64
CA ASP A 102 2.72 -1.21 -0.13
C ASP A 102 1.61 -1.56 -1.13
N ALA A 103 1.06 -0.56 -1.82
CA ALA A 103 0.12 -0.79 -2.91
C ALA A 103 0.75 -1.56 -4.08
N ALA A 104 1.98 -1.23 -4.47
CA ALA A 104 2.70 -1.94 -5.52
C ALA A 104 2.99 -3.40 -5.14
N LEU A 105 3.36 -3.66 -3.88
CA LEU A 105 3.58 -5.00 -3.34
C LEU A 105 2.29 -5.84 -3.34
N SER A 106 1.18 -5.23 -2.92
CA SER A 106 -0.14 -5.87 -2.92
C SER A 106 -0.59 -6.20 -4.36
N ASN A 107 -0.37 -5.28 -5.30
CA ASN A 107 -0.65 -5.51 -6.72
C ASN A 107 0.23 -6.63 -7.32
N ALA A 108 1.46 -6.75 -6.87
CA ALA A 108 2.35 -7.86 -7.22
C ALA A 108 1.98 -9.18 -6.52
N LYS A 109 0.91 -9.20 -5.71
CA LYS A 109 0.45 -10.36 -4.93
C LYS A 109 1.50 -10.87 -3.93
N ALA A 110 2.23 -9.96 -3.30
CA ALA A 110 3.17 -10.32 -2.24
C ALA A 110 2.43 -10.93 -1.04
N LYS A 111 2.86 -12.10 -0.58
CA LYS A 111 2.28 -12.79 0.59
C LYS A 111 2.64 -12.10 1.90
N ASN A 112 3.76 -11.42 1.92
CA ASN A 112 4.26 -10.67 3.05
C ASN A 112 5.01 -9.42 2.57
N ASN A 113 4.35 -8.27 2.60
CA ASN A 113 4.91 -7.00 2.14
C ASN A 113 6.23 -6.66 2.85
N LYS A 114 6.32 -6.91 4.15
CA LYS A 114 7.52 -6.61 4.93
C LYS A 114 8.74 -7.42 4.47
N ALA A 115 8.53 -8.71 4.17
CA ALA A 115 9.60 -9.59 3.69
C ALA A 115 10.06 -9.16 2.29
N VAL A 116 9.13 -8.86 1.39
CA VAL A 116 9.47 -8.40 0.03
C VAL A 116 10.11 -7.02 0.05
N LYS A 117 9.61 -6.08 0.87
CA LYS A 117 10.18 -4.74 1.04
C LYS A 117 11.65 -4.79 1.49
N ALA A 118 12.03 -5.76 2.30
CA ALA A 118 13.42 -5.95 2.74
C ALA A 118 14.39 -6.39 1.63
N LEU A 119 13.86 -6.87 0.50
CA LEU A 119 14.65 -7.26 -0.67
C LEU A 119 14.76 -6.16 -1.74
N LEU A 120 14.01 -5.06 -1.56
CA LEU A 120 14.02 -3.92 -2.46
C LEU A 120 15.15 -2.96 -2.09
N ASN A 121 15.75 -2.36 -3.10
CA ASN A 121 16.85 -1.41 -2.94
C ASN A 121 16.41 0.01 -3.28
N ASP A 122 17.14 1.00 -2.77
CA ASP A 122 16.97 2.42 -3.11
C ASP A 122 15.54 2.96 -2.88
N LEU A 123 14.83 2.44 -1.89
CA LEU A 123 13.48 2.89 -1.56
C LEU A 123 13.44 4.35 -1.09
N ASP A 124 14.53 4.84 -0.51
CA ASP A 124 14.74 6.22 -0.09
C ASP A 124 14.89 7.20 -1.27
N LYS A 125 15.20 6.70 -2.45
CA LYS A 125 15.34 7.49 -3.69
C LYS A 125 14.09 7.55 -4.53
N LEU A 126 13.04 6.85 -4.12
CA LEU A 126 11.79 6.84 -4.84
C LEU A 126 11.10 8.21 -4.75
N GLU A 127 10.50 8.60 -5.85
CA GLU A 127 9.65 9.79 -5.93
C GLU A 127 8.23 9.39 -6.32
N ILE A 128 7.28 10.23 -5.92
CA ILE A 128 5.87 10.10 -6.31
C ILE A 128 5.46 11.25 -7.22
N ASP A 129 4.47 10.97 -8.07
CA ASP A 129 3.79 11.99 -8.86
C ASP A 129 2.68 12.70 -8.04
N GLU A 130 1.97 13.63 -8.68
CA GLU A 130 0.88 14.38 -8.05
C GLU A 130 -0.31 13.47 -7.64
N ASN A 131 -0.43 12.30 -8.25
CA ASN A 131 -1.46 11.31 -7.96
C ASN A 131 -1.05 10.30 -6.87
N GLY A 132 0.18 10.42 -6.35
CA GLY A 132 0.71 9.49 -5.35
C GLY A 132 1.30 8.20 -5.91
N ASN A 133 1.49 8.08 -7.23
CA ASN A 133 2.12 6.91 -7.83
C ASN A 133 3.63 7.08 -7.86
N ILE A 134 4.36 5.97 -7.74
CA ILE A 134 5.82 5.98 -7.85
C ILE A 134 6.23 6.34 -9.27
N LYS A 135 7.11 7.33 -9.40
CA LYS A 135 7.66 7.76 -10.67
C LYS A 135 8.66 6.75 -11.22
N GLY A 136 8.55 6.49 -12.51
CA GLY A 136 9.46 5.61 -13.23
C GLY A 136 9.22 4.12 -12.96
N ASP A 137 10.07 3.29 -13.56
CA ASP A 137 9.89 1.83 -13.54
C ASP A 137 10.84 1.13 -12.55
N ALA A 138 11.59 1.86 -11.73
CA ALA A 138 12.61 1.27 -10.86
C ALA A 138 12.04 0.24 -9.90
N LEU A 139 10.97 0.58 -9.19
CA LEU A 139 10.28 -0.34 -8.27
C LEU A 139 9.65 -1.50 -9.03
N LYS A 140 8.96 -1.22 -10.12
CA LYS A 140 8.33 -2.24 -10.96
C LYS A 140 9.34 -3.26 -11.47
N ASN A 141 10.47 -2.81 -11.99
CA ASN A 141 11.53 -3.69 -12.49
C ASN A 141 12.12 -4.57 -11.38
N GLN A 142 12.28 -4.05 -10.18
CA GLN A 142 12.72 -4.84 -9.03
C GLN A 142 11.67 -5.89 -8.65
N LEU A 143 10.39 -5.52 -8.57
CA LEU A 143 9.30 -6.44 -8.29
C LEU A 143 9.18 -7.52 -9.36
N ASP A 144 9.25 -7.17 -10.64
CA ASP A 144 9.24 -8.12 -11.75
C ASP A 144 10.40 -9.14 -11.67
N THR A 145 11.55 -8.69 -11.20
CA THR A 145 12.72 -9.56 -10.98
C THR A 145 12.47 -10.52 -9.82
N LEU A 146 11.92 -10.02 -8.69
CA LEU A 146 11.61 -10.85 -7.53
C LEU A 146 10.51 -11.87 -7.80
N VAL A 147 9.47 -11.49 -8.55
CA VAL A 147 8.37 -12.38 -8.94
C VAL A 147 8.87 -13.54 -9.83
N LYS A 148 9.86 -13.29 -10.69
CA LYS A 148 10.42 -14.28 -11.61
C LYS A 148 11.58 -15.07 -11.04
N GLY A 149 12.23 -14.57 -9.99
CA GLY A 149 13.42 -15.17 -9.39
C GLY A 149 13.12 -16.53 -8.74
N ASP A 150 13.93 -17.53 -9.01
CA ASP A 150 13.71 -18.86 -8.43
C ASP A 150 13.77 -18.88 -6.91
N ASP A 151 14.61 -18.01 -6.34
CA ASP A 151 14.82 -17.89 -4.89
C ASP A 151 13.80 -16.98 -4.20
N THR A 152 12.95 -16.26 -4.95
CA THR A 152 12.06 -15.24 -4.40
C THR A 152 10.60 -15.39 -4.81
N LYS A 153 10.32 -16.10 -5.91
CA LYS A 153 8.95 -16.30 -6.43
C LYS A 153 7.96 -16.90 -5.42
N PHE A 154 8.43 -17.63 -4.41
CA PHE A 154 7.58 -18.20 -3.36
C PHE A 154 6.98 -17.13 -2.43
N LEU A 155 7.56 -15.92 -2.41
CA LEU A 155 7.06 -14.78 -1.65
C LEU A 155 5.81 -14.13 -2.29
N PHE A 156 5.47 -14.55 -3.49
CA PHE A 156 4.33 -14.05 -4.24
C PHE A 156 3.30 -15.15 -4.46
N ASP A 157 2.03 -14.79 -4.55
CA ASP A 157 1.02 -15.74 -4.97
C ASP A 157 1.17 -15.96 -6.48
N SER A 158 1.54 -17.15 -6.84
CA SER A 158 1.45 -17.59 -8.24
C SER A 158 -0.02 -17.79 -8.58
N GLU A 159 -0.42 -17.36 -9.78
CA GLU A 159 -1.66 -17.86 -10.35
C GLU A 159 -1.60 -19.40 -10.27
N LYS A 160 -2.50 -19.99 -9.48
CA LYS A 160 -2.58 -21.45 -9.41
C LYS A 160 -2.82 -21.94 -10.82
N LYS A 161 -1.76 -22.45 -11.48
CA LYS A 161 -1.98 -23.35 -12.60
C LYS A 161 -2.79 -24.48 -11.98
N THR A 162 -4.08 -24.53 -12.31
CA THR A 162 -4.92 -25.66 -11.98
C THR A 162 -4.21 -26.86 -12.61
N THR A 163 -3.49 -27.62 -11.80
CA THR A 163 -3.02 -28.92 -12.20
C THR A 163 -4.30 -29.72 -12.44
N LYS A 164 -4.67 -29.89 -13.71
CA LYS A 164 -5.69 -30.85 -14.07
C LYS A 164 -5.23 -32.18 -13.50
N ILE A 165 -5.81 -32.58 -12.37
CA ILE A 165 -5.69 -33.94 -11.89
C ILE A 165 -6.45 -34.74 -12.94
N LYS A 166 -5.73 -35.39 -13.85
CA LYS A 166 -6.32 -36.41 -14.70
C LYS A 166 -6.87 -37.46 -13.74
N GLY A 167 -8.19 -37.42 -13.55
CA GLY A 167 -8.87 -38.51 -12.84
C GLY A 167 -8.52 -39.80 -13.54
N ALA A 168 -8.24 -40.84 -12.74
CA ALA A 168 -8.10 -42.17 -13.27
C ALA A 168 -9.36 -42.51 -14.09
N GLU A 169 -9.18 -42.81 -15.36
CA GLU A 169 -10.28 -43.32 -16.18
C GLU A 169 -10.77 -44.62 -15.50
N PRO A 170 -12.10 -44.76 -15.24
CA PRO A 170 -12.61 -46.04 -14.80
C PRO A 170 -12.26 -47.10 -15.85
N GLY A 171 -11.55 -48.13 -15.44
CA GLY A 171 -11.19 -49.23 -16.34
C GLY A 171 -12.46 -49.73 -17.02
N LYS A 172 -12.43 -49.82 -18.37
CA LYS A 172 -13.39 -50.58 -19.13
C LYS A 172 -13.40 -52.00 -18.58
N GLY A 173 -14.50 -52.37 -17.92
CA GLY A 173 -14.74 -53.73 -17.57
C GLY A 173 -14.83 -54.53 -18.87
N ASP A 174 -13.92 -55.52 -18.97
CA ASP A 174 -13.97 -56.54 -20.00
C ASP A 174 -15.21 -57.37 -19.70
N THR A 175 -16.26 -57.26 -20.52
CA THR A 175 -17.37 -58.19 -20.50
C THR A 175 -16.94 -59.35 -21.35
N ASP A 176 -16.41 -60.37 -20.69
CA ASP A 176 -16.24 -61.70 -21.27
C ASP A 176 -17.63 -62.36 -21.32
N ASP A 177 -18.21 -62.45 -22.50
CA ASP A 177 -19.36 -63.26 -22.78
C ASP A 177 -18.88 -64.70 -23.17
N GLY A 178 -19.10 -65.62 -22.22
CA GLY A 178 -19.03 -67.05 -22.44
C GLY A 178 -20.44 -67.65 -22.43
#